data_2e6064789a2786be189750427f4a1428
#
_entry.id   2e6064789a2786be189750427f4a1428
#
_cell.length_a   1.000
_cell.length_b   1.000
_cell.length_c   1.000
_cell.angle_alpha   90.00
_cell.angle_beta   90.00
_cell.angle_gamma   90.00
#
_symmetry.space_group_name_H-M   'P 1'
#
loop_
_entity.id
_entity.type
_entity.pdbx_description
1 polymer ?
#
loop_
_entity_poly.entity_id
_entity_poly.type
_entity_poly.pdbx_seq_one_letter_code
_entity_poly.pdbx_strand_id
1 'polypeptide(L)'
;MKINSPQFNLMHKACMKASKILIRDFGEIEKLQVSEKSPGDFVTASDKRVEKVLIGELEKSEYSFLTEETGSIDGKYKDKRWIIDPIDGTFNFLNGLPHFAISLAYEENGEI
;
A
#
# COMPACT_ATOMS: atom_id res chain seq x y z
N MET A 1 -7.87 3.36 -18.03
CA MET A 1 -7.16 2.06 -18.02
C MET A 1 -8.16 0.93 -18.22
N LYS A 2 -7.83 -0.02 -19.07
CA LYS A 2 -8.70 -1.17 -19.33
C LYS A 2 -8.49 -2.27 -18.28
N ILE A 3 -9.54 -2.98 -17.92
CA ILE A 3 -9.50 -4.09 -16.96
C ILE A 3 -8.49 -5.18 -17.36
N ASN A 4 -8.30 -5.41 -18.66
CA ASN A 4 -7.36 -6.43 -19.17
C ASN A 4 -5.95 -5.88 -19.46
N SER A 5 -5.66 -4.64 -19.06
CA SER A 5 -4.35 -4.06 -19.34
C SER A 5 -3.26 -4.70 -18.47
N PRO A 6 -1.99 -4.70 -18.95
CA PRO A 6 -0.88 -5.14 -18.11
C PRO A 6 -0.78 -4.37 -16.81
N GLN A 7 -1.07 -3.07 -16.83
CA GLN A 7 -1.05 -2.23 -15.63
C GLN A 7 -2.09 -2.70 -14.61
N PHE A 8 -3.31 -2.95 -15.05
CA PHE A 8 -4.37 -3.42 -14.15
C PHE A 8 -4.02 -4.78 -13.54
N ASN A 9 -3.51 -5.70 -14.34
CA ASN A 9 -3.12 -7.03 -13.86
C ASN A 9 -2.03 -6.93 -12.81
N LEU A 10 -1.05 -6.06 -13.01
CA LEU A 10 0.03 -5.85 -12.05
C LEU A 10 -0.49 -5.22 -10.77
N MET A 11 -1.38 -4.24 -10.86
CA MET A 11 -2.04 -3.62 -9.70
C MET A 11 -2.81 -4.64 -8.88
N HIS A 12 -3.60 -5.46 -9.55
CA HIS A 12 -4.41 -6.50 -8.89
C HIS A 12 -3.53 -7.47 -8.13
N LYS A 13 -2.48 -7.97 -8.78
CA LYS A 13 -1.54 -8.91 -8.15
C LYS A 13 -0.86 -8.27 -6.93
N ALA A 14 -0.40 -7.04 -7.06
CA ALA A 14 0.26 -6.32 -5.97
C ALA A 14 -0.67 -6.13 -4.78
N CYS A 15 -1.91 -5.68 -5.03
CA CYS A 15 -2.90 -5.49 -3.97
C CYS A 15 -3.30 -6.79 -3.30
N MET A 16 -3.46 -7.87 -4.05
CA MET A 16 -3.78 -9.17 -3.47
C MET A 16 -2.68 -9.69 -2.55
N LYS A 17 -1.43 -9.48 -2.94
CA LYS A 17 -0.28 -9.89 -2.13
C LYS A 17 -0.16 -9.03 -0.87
N ALA A 18 -0.31 -7.72 -1.01
CA ALA A 18 -0.22 -6.78 0.10
C ALA A 18 -1.38 -6.92 1.09
N SER A 19 -2.59 -7.21 0.61
CA SER A 19 -3.78 -7.35 1.46
C SER A 19 -3.65 -8.49 2.46
N LYS A 20 -2.96 -9.55 2.12
CA LYS A 20 -2.72 -10.67 3.04
C LYS A 20 -1.91 -10.22 4.25
N ILE A 21 -0.92 -9.36 4.04
CA ILE A 21 -0.12 -8.79 5.12
C ILE A 21 -0.97 -7.84 5.96
N LEU A 22 -1.76 -7.00 5.30
CA LEU A 22 -2.62 -6.03 5.97
C LEU A 22 -3.64 -6.72 6.89
N ILE A 23 -4.28 -7.78 6.40
CA ILE A 23 -5.26 -8.55 7.18
C ILE A 23 -4.58 -9.23 8.37
N ARG A 24 -3.41 -9.82 8.17
CA ARG A 24 -2.63 -10.42 9.25
C ARG A 24 -2.28 -9.39 10.32
N ASP A 25 -1.82 -8.22 9.89
CA ASP A 25 -1.41 -7.16 10.80
C ASP A 25 -2.62 -6.58 11.55
N PHE A 26 -3.78 -6.49 10.91
CA PHE A 26 -5.01 -6.08 11.59
C PHE A 26 -5.37 -7.04 12.72
N GLY A 27 -5.21 -8.35 12.50
CA GLY A 27 -5.42 -9.35 13.55
C GLY A 27 -4.49 -9.15 14.74
N GLU A 28 -3.24 -8.74 14.50
CA GLU A 28 -2.28 -8.41 15.56
C GLU A 28 -2.68 -7.15 16.33
N ILE A 29 -3.26 -6.16 15.64
CA ILE A 29 -3.76 -4.93 16.28
C ILE A 29 -4.83 -5.28 17.34
N GLU A 30 -5.73 -6.21 17.04
CA GLU A 30 -6.74 -6.64 17.99
C GLU A 30 -6.10 -7.20 19.27
N LYS A 31 -5.01 -7.95 19.14
CA LYS A 31 -4.26 -8.46 20.29
C LYS A 31 -3.55 -7.34 21.04
N LEU A 32 -3.03 -6.34 20.34
CA LEU A 32 -2.32 -5.22 20.95
C LEU A 32 -3.26 -4.28 21.72
N GLN A 33 -4.55 -4.30 21.45
CA GLN A 33 -5.52 -3.52 22.23
C GLN A 33 -5.53 -3.91 23.71
N VAL A 34 -5.09 -5.12 24.02
CA VAL A 34 -5.05 -5.65 25.40
C VAL A 34 -3.62 -5.79 25.93
N SER A 35 -2.62 -5.28 25.21
CA SER A 35 -1.22 -5.39 25.59
C SER A 35 -0.66 -4.02 25.96
N GLU A 36 0.52 -4.01 26.65
CA GLU A 36 1.22 -2.79 27.01
C GLU A 36 2.03 -2.18 25.85
N LYS A 37 2.13 -2.89 24.71
CA LYS A 37 2.87 -2.41 23.55
C LYS A 37 2.08 -1.31 22.85
N SER A 38 2.81 -0.34 22.28
CA SER A 38 2.20 0.77 21.53
C SER A 38 1.60 0.29 20.21
N PRO A 39 0.27 0.38 20.02
CA PRO A 39 -0.34 0.07 18.71
C PRO A 39 0.13 1.00 17.59
N GLY A 40 0.46 2.26 17.93
CA GLY A 40 0.92 3.24 16.94
C GLY A 40 2.23 2.84 16.27
N ASP A 41 3.19 2.32 17.04
CA ASP A 41 4.45 1.84 16.49
C ASP A 41 4.24 0.64 15.56
N PHE A 42 3.33 -0.25 15.93
CA PHE A 42 2.99 -1.40 15.09
C PHE A 42 2.34 -0.97 13.78
N VAL A 43 1.43 0.02 13.82
CA VAL A 43 0.78 0.55 12.61
C VAL A 43 1.80 1.18 11.69
N THR A 44 2.75 1.97 12.23
CA THR A 44 3.83 2.55 11.44
C THR A 44 4.66 1.48 10.74
N ALA A 45 4.99 0.41 11.46
CA ALA A 45 5.73 -0.71 10.87
C ALA A 45 4.89 -1.46 9.82
N SER A 46 3.57 -1.58 10.04
CA SER A 46 2.66 -2.19 9.09
C SER A 46 2.57 -1.40 7.79
N ASP A 47 2.45 -0.06 7.88
CA ASP A 47 2.49 0.81 6.71
C ASP A 47 3.72 0.54 5.84
N LYS A 48 4.89 0.45 6.48
CA LYS A 48 6.15 0.20 5.77
C LYS A 48 6.20 -1.19 5.15
N ARG A 49 5.68 -2.20 5.83
CA ARG A 49 5.64 -3.57 5.28
C ARG A 49 4.75 -3.65 4.05
N VAL A 50 3.56 -3.08 4.13
CA VAL A 50 2.61 -3.07 3.02
C VAL A 50 3.17 -2.31 1.83
N GLU A 51 3.74 -1.13 2.07
CA GLU A 51 4.36 -0.33 1.02
C GLU A 51 5.49 -1.09 0.34
N LYS A 52 6.35 -1.75 1.12
CA LYS A 52 7.48 -2.52 0.59
C LYS A 52 7.02 -3.64 -0.33
N VAL A 53 5.94 -4.33 0.01
CA VAL A 53 5.39 -5.39 -0.82
C VAL A 53 4.81 -4.82 -2.12
N LEU A 54 4.07 -3.71 -2.04
CA LEU A 54 3.53 -3.05 -3.22
C LEU A 54 4.64 -2.61 -4.17
N ILE A 55 5.66 -1.93 -3.65
CA ILE A 55 6.79 -1.49 -4.46
C ILE A 55 7.51 -2.69 -5.07
N GLY A 56 7.76 -3.75 -4.30
CA GLY A 56 8.44 -4.94 -4.78
C GLY A 56 7.73 -5.61 -5.96
N GLU A 57 6.40 -5.61 -5.96
CA GLU A 57 5.62 -6.15 -7.08
C GLU A 57 5.55 -5.20 -8.26
N LEU A 58 5.43 -3.89 -8.00
CA LEU A 58 5.21 -2.88 -9.03
C LEU A 58 6.50 -2.40 -9.70
N GLU A 59 7.66 -2.59 -9.08
CA GLU A 59 8.94 -2.14 -9.65
C GLU A 59 9.32 -2.86 -10.95
N LYS A 60 8.69 -4.01 -11.21
CA LYS A 60 8.86 -4.73 -12.48
C LYS A 60 8.45 -3.88 -13.69
N SER A 61 7.57 -2.91 -13.50
CA SER A 61 7.14 -1.98 -14.55
C SER A 61 8.21 -0.96 -14.92
N GLU A 62 9.18 -0.71 -14.03
CA GLU A 62 10.16 0.37 -14.13
C GLU A 62 9.54 1.77 -14.10
N TYR A 63 8.26 1.87 -13.70
CA TYR A 63 7.57 3.16 -13.52
C TYR A 63 8.04 3.84 -12.23
N SER A 64 7.79 5.13 -12.15
CA SER A 64 8.08 5.91 -10.95
C SER A 64 7.02 5.68 -9.88
N PHE A 65 7.27 6.15 -8.66
CA PHE A 65 6.36 6.03 -7.53
C PHE A 65 6.17 7.36 -6.84
N LEU A 66 4.97 7.56 -6.35
CA LEU A 66 4.67 8.55 -5.31
C LEU A 66 4.00 7.82 -4.17
N THR A 67 4.65 7.80 -2.99
CA THR A 67 4.14 7.07 -1.84
C THR A 67 4.00 8.00 -0.65
N GLU A 68 3.06 7.67 0.23
CA GLU A 68 2.84 8.44 1.45
C GLU A 68 4.04 8.35 2.39
N GLU A 69 4.64 7.16 2.51
CA GLU A 69 5.71 6.93 3.49
C GLU A 69 7.09 7.37 2.97
N THR A 70 7.39 7.07 1.71
CA THR A 70 8.74 7.30 1.15
C THR A 70 8.81 8.56 0.29
N GLY A 71 7.68 9.07 -0.21
CA GLY A 71 7.65 10.19 -1.15
C GLY A 71 7.86 9.75 -2.59
N SER A 72 8.61 10.52 -3.35
CA SER A 72 8.87 10.24 -4.76
C SER A 72 10.04 9.29 -4.94
N ILE A 73 9.86 8.29 -5.80
CA ILE A 73 10.91 7.36 -6.21
C ILE A 73 10.93 7.37 -7.75
N ASP A 74 12.06 7.75 -8.34
CA ASP A 74 12.19 7.79 -9.79
C ASP A 74 12.47 6.40 -10.36
N GLY A 75 11.66 6.00 -11.34
CA GLY A 75 11.90 4.83 -12.17
C GLY A 75 12.50 5.24 -13.53
N LYS A 76 12.58 4.28 -14.44
CA LYS A 76 13.02 4.52 -15.80
C LYS A 76 12.04 5.41 -16.57
N TYR A 77 10.74 5.20 -16.35
CA TYR A 77 9.66 5.95 -16.99
C TYR A 77 9.15 7.00 -16.01
N LYS A 78 9.36 8.29 -16.32
CA LYS A 78 8.96 9.39 -15.44
C LYS A 78 7.58 9.95 -15.77
N ASP A 79 7.04 9.61 -16.93
CA ASP A 79 5.69 9.97 -17.36
C ASP A 79 4.62 9.00 -16.83
N LYS A 80 5.06 7.89 -16.22
CA LYS A 80 4.18 6.85 -15.65
C LYS A 80 4.56 6.59 -14.21
N ARG A 81 3.59 6.63 -13.33
CA ARG A 81 3.88 6.34 -11.91
C ARG A 81 2.72 5.68 -11.20
N TRP A 82 3.09 4.95 -10.16
CA TRP A 82 2.17 4.39 -9.19
C TRP A 82 2.03 5.35 -8.02
N ILE A 83 0.81 5.60 -7.60
CA ILE A 83 0.51 6.43 -6.43
C ILE A 83 -0.03 5.50 -5.36
N ILE A 84 0.65 5.44 -4.21
CA ILE A 84 0.42 4.45 -3.16
C ILE A 84 0.12 5.12 -1.83
N ASP A 85 -1.02 4.72 -1.22
CA ASP A 85 -1.27 4.89 0.20
C ASP A 85 -1.45 3.47 0.77
N PRO A 86 -0.47 2.96 1.56
CA PRO A 86 -0.49 1.57 2.02
C PRO A 86 -1.68 1.26 2.93
N ILE A 87 -2.07 2.20 3.78
CA ILE A 87 -3.23 2.04 4.66
C ILE A 87 -4.01 3.36 4.68
N ASP A 88 -5.05 3.43 3.86
CA ASP A 88 -6.02 4.51 3.93
C ASP A 88 -7.00 4.17 5.05
N GLY A 89 -7.20 5.11 5.98
CA GLY A 89 -7.98 4.87 7.18
C GLY A 89 -7.13 4.38 8.35
N THR A 90 -5.94 4.91 8.51
CA THR A 90 -4.98 4.53 9.57
C THR A 90 -5.58 4.62 10.96
N PHE A 91 -6.41 5.65 11.23
CA PHE A 91 -7.08 5.80 12.51
C PHE A 91 -7.97 4.59 12.82
N ASN A 92 -8.74 4.13 11.83
CA ASN A 92 -9.60 2.96 12.00
C ASN A 92 -8.78 1.69 12.24
N PHE A 93 -7.71 1.52 11.47
CA PHE A 93 -6.80 0.40 11.61
C PHE A 93 -6.19 0.36 13.01
N LEU A 94 -5.69 1.52 13.48
CA LEU A 94 -5.09 1.67 14.80
C LEU A 94 -6.06 1.27 15.92
N ASN A 95 -7.33 1.61 15.77
CA ASN A 95 -8.35 1.38 16.80
C ASN A 95 -9.11 0.06 16.64
N GLY A 96 -8.65 -0.83 15.75
CA GLY A 96 -9.27 -2.13 15.56
C GLY A 96 -10.62 -2.08 14.85
N LEU A 97 -10.86 -1.00 14.08
CA LEU A 97 -12.10 -0.85 13.30
C LEU A 97 -11.85 -1.33 11.86
N PRO A 98 -12.59 -2.33 11.36
CA PRO A 98 -12.36 -2.92 10.05
C PRO A 98 -12.88 -2.03 8.91
N HIS A 99 -12.41 -0.80 8.86
CA HIS A 99 -12.78 0.19 7.85
C HIS A 99 -11.54 0.92 7.36
N PHE A 100 -10.76 0.25 6.51
CA PHE A 100 -9.52 0.75 5.93
C PHE A 100 -9.27 0.05 4.60
N ALA A 101 -8.34 0.58 3.81
CA ALA A 101 -8.06 0.04 2.49
C ALA A 101 -6.62 0.34 2.07
N ILE A 102 -6.13 -0.40 1.07
CA ILE A 102 -4.96 -0.04 0.29
C ILE A 102 -5.45 0.82 -0.85
N SER A 103 -4.85 2.00 -1.04
CA SER A 103 -5.13 2.85 -2.19
C SER A 103 -3.96 2.81 -3.16
N LEU A 104 -4.24 2.36 -4.38
CA LEU A 104 -3.25 2.25 -5.44
C LEU A 104 -3.83 2.83 -6.72
N ALA A 105 -3.14 3.80 -7.31
CA ALA A 105 -3.53 4.40 -8.56
C ALA A 105 -2.39 4.36 -9.57
N TYR A 106 -2.74 4.29 -10.84
CA TYR A 106 -1.82 4.45 -11.95
C TYR A 106 -2.03 5.81 -12.59
N GLU A 107 -0.95 6.55 -12.78
CA GLU A 107 -0.96 7.86 -13.41
C GLU A 107 -0.06 7.83 -14.65
N GLU A 108 -0.57 8.36 -15.76
CA GLU A 108 0.17 8.49 -17.01
C GLU A 108 0.00 9.91 -17.52
N ASN A 109 1.12 10.59 -17.74
CA ASN A 109 1.13 11.98 -18.21
C ASN A 109 0.28 12.92 -17.35
N GLY A 110 0.28 12.72 -16.03
CA GLY A 110 -0.48 13.55 -15.09
C GLY A 110 -1.96 13.17 -14.93
N GLU A 111 -2.41 12.11 -15.57
CA GLU A 111 -3.81 11.65 -15.49
C GLU A 111 -3.90 10.26 -14.87
N ILE A 112 -4.86 10.13 -13.95
CA ILE A 112 -5.15 8.85 -13.28
C ILE A 112 -5.84 7.87 -14.25
#